data_1d47d24caec8fa203529ffb3082c1367
#
_entry.id   1d47d24caec8fa203529ffb3082c1367
#
_cell.length_a   1.000
_cell.length_b   1.000
_cell.length_c   1.000
_cell.angle_alpha   90.00
_cell.angle_beta   90.00
_cell.angle_gamma   90.00
#
_symmetry.space_group_name_H-M   'P 1'
#
loop_
_entity.id
_entity.type
_entity.pdbx_description
1 polymer ?
#
loop_
_entity_poly.entity_id
_entity_poly.type
_entity_poly.pdbx_seq_one_letter_code
_entity_poly.pdbx_strand_id
1 'polypeptide(L)'
;PEAIDQYEETQASIIGLTTTFKKDDLIIKPKLYWKRNQDMYVYLRQDPSVYRNLHISNKVGIEVNASTSNSIGNLGLGIDLSKVSLTSNNLGNRNRTMLNMFIEQQIKFQNEKIDLTPGIAITYFSDVSTRLNYQSNFFNNLFFYPGMDLGYRINKNLKLYSNIGYTYRIPTYTDLFYSSPTTLGNENLKLEKALTKEVGLKYLKSNFNLSMSL
;
A
#
# COMPACT_ATOMS: atom_id res chain seq x y z
N PRO A 1 0.29 -11.24 -35.60
CA PRO A 1 1.44 -10.36 -35.82
C PRO A 1 2.36 -10.50 -34.61
N GLU A 2 3.58 -10.92 -34.87
CA GLU A 2 4.59 -11.02 -33.81
C GLU A 2 4.94 -9.59 -33.35
N ALA A 3 4.94 -9.37 -32.04
CA ALA A 3 5.26 -8.08 -31.41
C ALA A 3 6.78 -7.76 -31.46
N ILE A 4 7.44 -8.12 -32.57
CA ILE A 4 8.90 -8.04 -32.75
C ILE A 4 9.41 -6.60 -32.71
N ASP A 5 8.57 -5.63 -33.08
CA ASP A 5 8.96 -4.22 -33.17
C ASP A 5 8.60 -3.39 -31.94
N GLN A 6 7.97 -4.00 -30.93
CA GLN A 6 7.60 -3.33 -29.68
C GLN A 6 8.77 -3.36 -28.69
N TYR A 7 8.91 -2.31 -27.90
CA TYR A 7 9.77 -2.34 -26.73
C TYR A 7 9.22 -1.50 -25.60
N GLU A 8 9.62 -1.88 -24.41
CA GLU A 8 9.33 -1.18 -23.16
C GLU A 8 10.65 -0.88 -22.46
N GLU A 9 10.77 0.33 -21.93
CA GLU A 9 11.91 0.76 -21.13
C GLU A 9 11.42 1.32 -19.81
N THR A 10 11.90 0.74 -18.72
CA THR A 10 11.55 1.18 -17.37
C THR A 10 12.78 1.67 -16.62
N GLN A 11 12.62 2.75 -15.87
CA GLN A 11 13.65 3.30 -14.99
C GLN A 11 13.06 3.58 -13.63
N ALA A 12 13.72 3.13 -12.56
CA ALA A 12 13.34 3.42 -11.19
C ALA A 12 14.51 4.02 -10.40
N SER A 13 14.21 5.06 -9.61
CA SER A 13 15.13 5.65 -8.65
C SER A 13 14.44 5.76 -7.30
N ILE A 14 15.13 5.37 -6.23
CA ILE A 14 14.60 5.43 -4.86
C ILE A 14 15.67 6.03 -3.97
N ILE A 15 15.28 7.03 -3.18
CA ILE A 15 16.08 7.60 -2.11
C ILE A 15 15.23 7.56 -0.84
N GLY A 16 15.81 7.12 0.27
CA GLY A 16 15.14 7.07 1.55
C GLY A 16 16.11 7.33 2.69
N LEU A 17 15.63 8.05 3.69
CA LEU A 17 16.31 8.25 4.96
C LEU A 17 15.40 7.74 6.07
N THR A 18 15.92 6.86 6.90
CA THR A 18 15.22 6.36 8.09
C THR A 18 16.12 6.45 9.30
N THR A 19 15.52 6.71 10.45
CA THR A 19 16.22 6.67 11.73
C THR A 19 15.36 5.96 12.77
N THR A 20 15.95 5.59 13.89
CA THR A 20 15.24 4.97 15.01
C THR A 20 15.60 5.69 16.28
N PHE A 21 14.60 6.23 16.94
CA PHE A 21 14.72 6.75 18.30
C PHE A 21 14.16 5.72 19.27
N LYS A 22 14.92 5.41 20.29
CA LYS A 22 14.51 4.48 21.35
C LYS A 22 14.73 5.12 22.69
N LYS A 23 13.67 5.16 23.50
CA LYS A 23 13.71 5.60 24.89
C LYS A 23 12.79 4.70 25.71
N ASP A 24 13.36 3.97 26.65
CA ASP A 24 12.68 2.93 27.41
C ASP A 24 11.94 1.95 26.48
N ASP A 25 10.64 1.78 26.63
CA ASP A 25 9.80 0.94 25.78
C ASP A 25 9.29 1.66 24.52
N LEU A 26 9.50 2.97 24.40
CA LEU A 26 9.08 3.74 23.25
C LEU A 26 10.11 3.65 22.12
N ILE A 27 9.65 3.21 20.95
CA ILE A 27 10.43 3.19 19.72
C ILE A 27 9.70 4.06 18.68
N ILE A 28 10.39 5.04 18.09
CA ILE A 28 9.86 5.89 17.03
C ILE A 28 10.78 5.76 15.81
N LYS A 29 10.19 5.48 14.64
CA LYS A 29 10.90 5.29 13.38
C LYS A 29 10.36 6.24 12.31
N PRO A 30 10.85 7.48 12.23
CA PRO A 30 10.57 8.35 11.12
C PRO A 30 11.34 7.92 9.87
N LYS A 31 10.73 8.16 8.71
CA LYS A 31 11.28 7.86 7.39
C LYS A 31 10.85 8.94 6.41
N LEU A 32 11.79 9.44 5.64
CA LEU A 32 11.57 10.28 4.46
C LEU A 32 11.90 9.46 3.22
N TYR A 33 11.13 9.58 2.16
CA TYR A 33 11.41 8.86 0.94
C TYR A 33 10.98 9.64 -0.31
N TRP A 34 11.71 9.40 -1.37
CA TRP A 34 11.36 9.79 -2.72
C TRP A 34 11.56 8.61 -3.66
N LYS A 35 10.60 8.41 -4.54
CA LYS A 35 10.65 7.39 -5.58
C LYS A 35 10.24 8.02 -6.90
N ARG A 36 11.04 7.80 -7.95
CA ARG A 36 10.71 8.12 -9.34
C ARG A 36 10.64 6.85 -10.15
N ASN A 37 9.57 6.70 -10.90
CA ASN A 37 9.47 5.69 -11.93
C ASN A 37 9.24 6.39 -13.28
N GLN A 38 9.91 5.90 -14.30
CA GLN A 38 9.66 6.22 -15.69
C GLN A 38 9.37 4.92 -16.41
N ASP A 39 8.34 4.92 -17.22
CA ASP A 39 7.90 3.81 -18.02
C ASP A 39 7.59 4.33 -19.42
N MET A 40 8.29 3.79 -20.42
CA MET A 40 8.14 4.15 -21.82
C MET A 40 7.83 2.90 -22.62
N TYR A 41 6.69 2.91 -23.30
CA TYR A 41 6.31 1.89 -24.27
C TYR A 41 6.29 2.46 -25.68
N VAL A 42 6.87 1.76 -26.65
CA VAL A 42 6.91 2.12 -28.07
C VAL A 42 6.36 0.96 -28.88
N TYR A 43 5.34 1.26 -29.68
CA TYR A 43 4.66 0.25 -30.52
C TYR A 43 5.48 -0.15 -31.74
N LEU A 44 6.09 0.81 -32.44
CA LEU A 44 7.00 0.57 -33.54
C LEU A 44 8.36 1.19 -33.24
N ARG A 45 9.37 0.36 -33.03
CA ARG A 45 10.73 0.79 -32.70
C ARG A 45 11.33 1.70 -33.75
N GLN A 46 11.04 1.43 -35.03
CA GLN A 46 11.56 2.16 -36.21
C GLN A 46 10.85 3.50 -36.39
N ASP A 47 9.60 3.63 -35.90
CA ASP A 47 8.84 4.88 -35.93
C ASP A 47 8.05 5.08 -34.61
N PRO A 48 8.71 5.61 -33.57
CA PRO A 48 8.05 5.89 -32.29
C PRO A 48 6.93 6.92 -32.36
N SER A 49 6.79 7.67 -33.47
CA SER A 49 5.73 8.67 -33.64
C SER A 49 4.35 8.05 -33.86
N VAL A 50 4.29 6.80 -34.32
CA VAL A 50 3.04 6.06 -34.53
C VAL A 50 2.29 5.87 -33.23
N TYR A 51 2.96 5.37 -32.19
CA TYR A 51 2.39 5.26 -30.86
C TYR A 51 3.49 5.07 -29.81
N ARG A 52 3.50 5.97 -28.83
CA ARG A 52 4.40 5.91 -27.68
C ARG A 52 3.65 6.36 -26.43
N ASN A 53 3.75 5.58 -25.38
CA ASN A 53 3.36 5.98 -24.03
C ASN A 53 4.62 6.32 -23.22
N LEU A 54 4.57 7.42 -22.49
CA LEU A 54 5.58 7.80 -21.53
C LEU A 54 4.90 8.23 -20.24
N HIS A 55 5.17 7.50 -19.17
CA HIS A 55 4.64 7.74 -17.84
C HIS A 55 5.80 8.05 -16.89
N ILE A 56 5.81 9.23 -16.31
CA ILE A 56 6.80 9.64 -15.31
C ILE A 56 6.07 9.93 -14.03
N SER A 57 6.32 9.13 -12.99
CA SER A 57 5.73 9.33 -11.67
C SER A 57 6.80 9.64 -10.63
N ASN A 58 6.52 10.61 -9.77
CA ASN A 58 7.30 10.90 -8.59
C ASN A 58 6.43 10.73 -7.35
N LYS A 59 6.91 9.99 -6.37
CA LYS A 59 6.29 9.88 -5.05
C LYS A 59 7.26 10.41 -4.01
N VAL A 60 6.81 11.35 -3.21
CA VAL A 60 7.51 11.84 -2.02
C VAL A 60 6.64 11.59 -0.80
N GLY A 61 7.23 11.21 0.31
CA GLY A 61 6.47 10.97 1.52
C GLY A 61 7.30 11.01 2.79
N ILE A 62 6.56 11.19 3.88
CA ILE A 62 7.04 11.05 5.26
C ILE A 62 6.20 9.99 5.96
N GLU A 63 6.86 9.07 6.62
CA GLU A 63 6.26 7.99 7.42
C GLU A 63 6.82 8.06 8.83
N VAL A 64 5.95 7.91 9.83
CA VAL A 64 6.36 7.79 11.23
C VAL A 64 5.63 6.59 11.82
N ASN A 65 6.40 5.59 12.26
CA ASN A 65 5.89 4.47 13.03
C ASN A 65 6.36 4.59 14.46
N ALA A 66 5.47 4.32 15.40
CA ALA A 66 5.77 4.29 16.82
C ALA A 66 5.23 3.02 17.47
N SER A 67 5.97 2.49 18.43
CA SER A 67 5.51 1.38 19.24
C SER A 67 5.94 1.57 20.69
N THR A 68 5.10 1.11 21.61
CA THR A 68 5.40 1.12 23.05
C THR A 68 4.73 -0.06 23.74
N SER A 69 5.34 -0.54 24.81
CA SER A 69 4.74 -1.54 25.68
C SER A 69 3.93 -0.87 26.78
N ASN A 70 2.81 -1.47 27.14
CA ASN A 70 1.96 -1.06 28.25
C ASN A 70 1.54 -2.27 29.10
N SER A 71 0.75 -2.05 30.14
CA SER A 71 0.34 -3.10 31.09
C SER A 71 -0.46 -4.25 30.47
N ILE A 72 -1.07 -4.05 29.29
CA ILE A 72 -1.90 -5.06 28.60
C ILE A 72 -1.21 -5.68 27.40
N GLY A 73 -0.08 -5.11 26.93
CA GLY A 73 0.68 -5.60 25.79
C GLY A 73 1.41 -4.50 25.02
N ASN A 74 1.38 -4.55 23.69
CA ASN A 74 2.11 -3.62 22.83
C ASN A 74 1.13 -2.76 22.03
N LEU A 75 1.34 -1.45 22.04
CA LEU A 75 0.63 -0.48 21.20
C LEU A 75 1.49 -0.14 19.98
N GLY A 76 0.91 -0.22 18.78
CA GLY A 76 1.48 0.21 17.51
C GLY A 76 0.69 1.38 16.93
N LEU A 77 1.40 2.39 16.44
CA LEU A 77 0.85 3.57 15.78
C LEU A 77 1.64 3.85 14.51
N GLY A 78 0.97 4.34 13.48
CA GLY A 78 1.65 4.79 12.27
C GLY A 78 0.90 5.89 11.54
N ILE A 79 1.66 6.73 10.87
CA ILE A 79 1.17 7.76 9.97
C ILE A 79 2.09 7.81 8.74
N ASP A 80 1.50 7.83 7.54
CA ASP A 80 2.19 8.04 6.26
C ASP A 80 1.47 9.15 5.50
N LEU A 81 2.17 10.22 5.22
CA LEU A 81 1.72 11.29 4.35
C LEU A 81 2.55 11.26 3.08
N SER A 82 1.91 11.10 1.93
CA SER A 82 2.59 11.04 0.65
C SER A 82 1.87 11.80 -0.46
N LYS A 83 2.66 12.27 -1.42
CA LYS A 83 2.18 12.89 -2.65
C LYS A 83 2.78 12.18 -3.85
N VAL A 84 1.92 11.78 -4.77
CA VAL A 84 2.28 11.21 -6.07
C VAL A 84 1.95 12.24 -7.14
N SER A 85 2.90 12.56 -8.00
CA SER A 85 2.69 13.32 -9.23
C SER A 85 2.97 12.43 -10.43
N LEU A 86 2.10 12.45 -11.41
CA LEU A 86 2.23 11.75 -12.69
C LEU A 86 2.24 12.78 -13.82
N THR A 87 3.22 12.65 -14.72
CA THR A 87 3.23 13.30 -16.03
C THR A 87 3.18 12.21 -17.10
N SER A 88 2.20 12.26 -17.96
CA SER A 88 1.98 11.23 -18.97
C SER A 88 1.32 11.82 -20.20
N ASN A 89 1.78 11.40 -21.37
CA ASN A 89 1.17 11.76 -22.65
C ASN A 89 -0.20 11.09 -22.87
N ASN A 90 -0.45 9.95 -22.26
CA ASN A 90 -1.71 9.22 -22.38
C ASN A 90 -2.65 9.50 -21.19
N LEU A 91 -2.14 9.43 -19.94
CA LEU A 91 -2.95 9.58 -18.73
C LEU A 91 -3.12 11.06 -18.30
N GLY A 92 -2.34 11.98 -18.88
CA GLY A 92 -2.32 13.41 -18.52
C GLY A 92 -1.51 13.68 -17.24
N ASN A 93 -1.60 14.91 -16.75
CA ASN A 93 -0.94 15.32 -15.50
C ASN A 93 -1.88 15.08 -14.32
N ARG A 94 -1.41 14.34 -13.32
CA ARG A 94 -2.19 13.90 -12.17
C ARG A 94 -1.43 14.10 -10.88
N ASN A 95 -2.16 14.40 -9.80
CA ASN A 95 -1.59 14.48 -8.46
C ASN A 95 -2.53 13.79 -7.48
N ARG A 96 -1.98 12.92 -6.64
CA ARG A 96 -2.68 12.26 -5.54
C ARG A 96 -1.95 12.53 -4.24
N THR A 97 -2.65 13.09 -3.28
CA THR A 97 -2.18 13.19 -1.90
C THR A 97 -2.85 12.11 -1.08
N MET A 98 -2.09 11.38 -0.28
CA MET A 98 -2.57 10.31 0.57
C MET A 98 -2.10 10.51 2.01
N LEU A 99 -3.01 10.31 2.95
CA LEU A 99 -2.72 10.22 4.37
C LEU A 99 -3.23 8.86 4.85
N ASN A 100 -2.31 8.03 5.33
CA ASN A 100 -2.62 6.76 5.96
C ASN A 100 -2.27 6.85 7.44
N MET A 101 -3.15 6.36 8.30
CA MET A 101 -2.94 6.25 9.74
C MET A 101 -3.35 4.86 10.19
N PHE A 102 -2.68 4.31 11.17
CA PHE A 102 -3.13 3.09 11.84
C PHE A 102 -2.87 3.15 13.33
N ILE A 103 -3.70 2.42 14.06
CA ILE A 103 -3.52 2.09 15.47
C ILE A 103 -3.87 0.62 15.67
N GLU A 104 -3.05 -0.07 16.42
CA GLU A 104 -3.27 -1.46 16.82
C GLU A 104 -2.81 -1.65 18.27
N GLN A 105 -3.52 -2.48 19.02
CA GLN A 105 -3.15 -2.84 20.38
C GLN A 105 -3.10 -4.36 20.51
N GLN A 106 -1.89 -4.89 20.68
CA GLN A 106 -1.75 -6.28 21.11
C GLN A 106 -2.13 -6.39 22.59
N ILE A 107 -3.02 -7.32 22.89
CA ILE A 107 -3.51 -7.62 24.24
C ILE A 107 -3.18 -9.07 24.54
N LYS A 108 -2.53 -9.33 25.65
CA LYS A 108 -2.11 -10.68 26.06
C LYS A 108 -2.93 -11.13 27.27
N PHE A 109 -3.49 -12.32 27.21
CA PHE A 109 -4.31 -12.91 28.25
C PHE A 109 -3.75 -14.27 28.72
N GLN A 110 -4.16 -14.69 29.92
CA GLN A 110 -3.85 -16.02 30.46
C GLN A 110 -2.37 -16.41 30.36
N ASN A 111 -1.49 -15.55 30.92
CA ASN A 111 -0.04 -15.73 30.87
C ASN A 111 0.49 -15.92 29.42
N GLU A 112 0.04 -15.03 28.51
CA GLU A 112 0.40 -15.00 27.11
C GLU A 112 -0.11 -16.20 26.29
N LYS A 113 -1.07 -16.96 26.78
CA LYS A 113 -1.68 -18.08 26.05
C LYS A 113 -2.58 -17.61 24.93
N ILE A 114 -3.23 -16.47 25.11
CA ILE A 114 -4.10 -15.83 24.13
C ILE A 114 -3.53 -14.45 23.77
N ASP A 115 -3.35 -14.20 22.50
CA ASP A 115 -3.03 -12.90 21.91
C ASP A 115 -4.25 -12.38 21.13
N LEU A 116 -4.70 -11.18 21.40
CA LEU A 116 -5.72 -10.47 20.65
C LEU A 116 -5.15 -9.15 20.18
N THR A 117 -5.23 -8.85 18.88
CA THR A 117 -4.73 -7.58 18.32
C THR A 117 -5.82 -6.94 17.48
N PRO A 118 -6.77 -6.18 18.09
CA PRO A 118 -7.63 -5.29 17.35
C PRO A 118 -6.82 -4.14 16.76
N GLY A 119 -7.20 -3.71 15.58
CA GLY A 119 -6.60 -2.58 14.90
C GLY A 119 -7.56 -1.89 13.95
N ILE A 120 -7.26 -0.65 13.64
CA ILE A 120 -7.94 0.11 12.60
C ILE A 120 -6.92 0.93 11.84
N ALA A 121 -7.00 0.88 10.52
CA ALA A 121 -6.32 1.82 9.65
C ALA A 121 -7.33 2.78 9.01
N ILE A 122 -6.87 3.99 8.71
CA ILE A 122 -7.66 5.04 8.08
C ILE A 122 -6.84 5.57 6.91
N THR A 123 -7.44 5.62 5.73
CA THR A 123 -6.86 6.28 4.57
C THR A 123 -7.74 7.43 4.13
N TYR A 124 -7.13 8.58 3.97
CA TYR A 124 -7.69 9.71 3.25
C TYR A 124 -6.88 9.93 1.98
N PHE A 125 -7.54 10.17 0.85
CA PHE A 125 -6.86 10.58 -0.36
C PHE A 125 -7.63 11.68 -1.11
N SER A 126 -6.88 12.50 -1.82
CA SER A 126 -7.40 13.54 -2.69
C SER A 126 -6.67 13.47 -4.02
N ASP A 127 -7.43 13.31 -5.09
CA ASP A 127 -6.93 13.31 -6.46
C ASP A 127 -7.22 14.65 -7.13
N VAL A 128 -6.19 15.25 -7.74
CA VAL A 128 -6.32 16.42 -8.61
C VAL A 128 -5.91 16.00 -10.01
N SER A 129 -6.83 16.12 -10.94
CA SER A 129 -6.60 15.87 -12.36
C SER A 129 -6.57 17.18 -13.12
N THR A 130 -5.47 17.44 -13.81
CA THR A 130 -5.39 18.52 -14.78
C THR A 130 -5.23 17.89 -16.16
N ARG A 131 -6.32 17.77 -16.92
CA ARG A 131 -6.25 17.49 -18.35
C ARG A 131 -6.52 18.82 -19.07
N LEU A 132 -5.74 19.11 -20.11
CA LEU A 132 -6.02 20.28 -20.97
C LEU A 132 -7.50 20.25 -21.37
N ASN A 133 -8.27 21.28 -20.96
CA ASN A 133 -9.69 21.48 -21.24
C ASN A 133 -10.71 20.68 -20.42
N TYR A 134 -10.32 19.98 -19.35
CA TYR A 134 -11.27 19.37 -18.40
C TYR A 134 -11.23 20.07 -17.04
N GLN A 135 -12.40 20.30 -16.46
CA GLN A 135 -12.50 20.76 -15.07
C GLN A 135 -11.84 19.73 -14.15
N SER A 136 -11.08 20.22 -13.17
CA SER A 136 -10.45 19.39 -12.17
C SER A 136 -11.50 18.60 -11.39
N ASN A 137 -11.53 17.28 -11.57
CA ASN A 137 -12.34 16.42 -10.73
C ASN A 137 -11.58 16.14 -9.43
N PHE A 138 -12.17 16.54 -8.30
CA PHE A 138 -11.68 16.21 -6.98
C PHE A 138 -12.36 14.93 -6.50
N PHE A 139 -11.57 13.93 -6.15
CA PHE A 139 -12.04 12.78 -5.40
C PHE A 139 -11.51 12.89 -3.97
N ASN A 140 -12.38 13.23 -3.03
CA ASN A 140 -12.09 13.23 -1.60
C ASN A 140 -12.71 11.99 -0.98
N ASN A 141 -11.86 11.07 -0.50
CA ASN A 141 -12.32 9.83 0.09
C ASN A 141 -11.64 9.54 1.42
N LEU A 142 -12.43 9.19 2.41
CA LEU A 142 -12.00 8.74 3.72
C LEU A 142 -12.49 7.30 3.94
N PHE A 143 -11.57 6.37 4.24
CA PHE A 143 -11.87 4.95 4.37
C PHE A 143 -11.32 4.39 5.67
N PHE A 144 -12.08 3.46 6.23
CA PHE A 144 -11.78 2.79 7.50
C PHE A 144 -11.57 1.30 7.24
N TYR A 145 -10.49 0.77 7.77
CA TYR A 145 -10.05 -0.62 7.61
C TYR A 145 -9.93 -1.28 8.98
N PRO A 146 -11.03 -1.70 9.60
CA PRO A 146 -10.94 -2.48 10.83
C PRO A 146 -10.36 -3.86 10.56
N GLY A 147 -9.58 -4.35 11.52
CA GLY A 147 -9.00 -5.68 11.49
C GLY A 147 -8.77 -6.20 12.89
N MET A 148 -8.60 -7.51 13.00
CA MET A 148 -8.34 -8.18 14.25
C MET A 148 -7.54 -9.46 14.01
N ASP A 149 -6.49 -9.65 14.81
CA ASP A 149 -5.75 -10.90 14.89
C ASP A 149 -6.06 -11.59 16.23
N LEU A 150 -6.23 -12.90 16.18
CA LEU A 150 -6.38 -13.76 17.33
C LEU A 150 -5.33 -14.86 17.28
N GLY A 151 -4.57 -15.04 18.35
CA GLY A 151 -3.62 -16.12 18.52
C GLY A 151 -3.94 -16.94 19.77
N TYR A 152 -3.89 -18.27 19.66
CA TYR A 152 -4.03 -19.19 20.76
C TYR A 152 -2.83 -20.16 20.80
N ARG A 153 -2.06 -20.08 21.86
CA ARG A 153 -0.90 -20.96 22.10
C ARG A 153 -1.36 -22.26 22.74
N ILE A 154 -1.47 -23.31 21.93
CA ILE A 154 -1.89 -24.65 22.40
C ILE A 154 -0.83 -25.23 23.35
N ASN A 155 0.45 -25.10 22.97
CA ASN A 155 1.59 -25.47 23.81
C ASN A 155 2.83 -24.62 23.44
N LYS A 156 4.00 -24.93 24.00
CA LYS A 156 5.24 -24.16 23.80
C LYS A 156 5.66 -24.05 22.31
N ASN A 157 5.26 -25.01 21.50
CA ASN A 157 5.69 -25.13 20.12
C ASN A 157 4.59 -24.89 19.10
N LEU A 158 3.31 -24.94 19.50
CA LEU A 158 2.17 -24.91 18.58
C LEU A 158 1.25 -23.75 18.92
N LYS A 159 1.03 -22.89 17.92
CA LYS A 159 0.11 -21.75 17.98
C LYS A 159 -0.93 -21.86 16.85
N LEU A 160 -2.18 -21.77 17.21
CA LEU A 160 -3.30 -21.49 16.29
C LEU A 160 -3.42 -19.99 16.14
N TYR A 161 -3.72 -19.50 14.95
CA TYR A 161 -4.01 -18.08 14.73
C TYR A 161 -5.15 -17.89 13.73
N SER A 162 -5.81 -16.76 13.84
CA SER A 162 -6.83 -16.31 12.90
C SER A 162 -6.68 -14.81 12.69
N ASN A 163 -6.94 -14.38 11.46
CA ASN A 163 -6.96 -12.98 11.06
C ASN A 163 -8.29 -12.69 10.36
N ILE A 164 -8.84 -11.52 10.61
CA ILE A 164 -9.95 -10.95 9.85
C ILE A 164 -9.72 -9.46 9.65
N GLY A 165 -9.87 -8.98 8.42
CA GLY A 165 -9.68 -7.56 8.13
C GLY A 165 -10.25 -7.13 6.80
N TYR A 166 -10.64 -5.86 6.75
CA TYR A 166 -11.01 -5.21 5.50
C TYR A 166 -9.79 -4.58 4.85
N THR A 167 -9.72 -4.68 3.52
CA THR A 167 -8.77 -3.93 2.70
C THR A 167 -9.46 -3.33 1.49
N TYR A 168 -8.88 -2.24 0.96
CA TYR A 168 -9.41 -1.55 -0.21
C TYR A 168 -8.25 -1.23 -1.15
N ARG A 169 -8.51 -1.28 -2.44
CA ARG A 169 -7.60 -0.81 -3.48
C ARG A 169 -8.19 0.44 -4.13
N ILE A 170 -7.45 1.53 -4.08
CA ILE A 170 -7.78 2.74 -4.81
C ILE A 170 -7.48 2.49 -6.29
N PRO A 171 -8.40 2.81 -7.23
CA PRO A 171 -8.13 2.69 -8.65
C PRO A 171 -6.85 3.43 -9.06
N THR A 172 -6.07 2.81 -9.93
CA THR A 172 -4.88 3.44 -10.50
C THR A 172 -5.27 4.50 -11.53
N TYR A 173 -4.34 5.36 -11.89
CA TYR A 173 -4.58 6.30 -12.97
C TYR A 173 -4.83 5.60 -14.31
N THR A 174 -4.25 4.44 -14.53
CA THR A 174 -4.51 3.59 -15.70
C THR A 174 -5.96 3.10 -15.70
N ASP A 175 -6.46 2.59 -14.55
CA ASP A 175 -7.84 2.12 -14.44
C ASP A 175 -8.85 3.25 -14.75
N LEU A 176 -8.52 4.49 -14.34
CA LEU A 176 -9.43 5.62 -14.45
C LEU A 176 -9.35 6.33 -15.82
N PHE A 177 -8.16 6.49 -16.38
CA PHE A 177 -7.91 7.48 -17.45
C PHE A 177 -7.21 6.94 -18.68
N TYR A 178 -6.87 5.65 -18.72
CA TYR A 178 -6.21 5.08 -19.89
C TYR A 178 -7.12 5.15 -21.10
N SER A 179 -6.55 5.46 -22.25
CA SER A 179 -7.29 5.52 -23.52
C SER A 179 -6.44 4.95 -24.64
N SER A 180 -6.92 3.86 -25.23
CA SER A 180 -6.38 3.22 -26.43
C SER A 180 -7.51 2.75 -27.34
N PRO A 181 -7.24 2.32 -28.56
CA PRO A 181 -8.27 1.80 -29.47
C PRO A 181 -9.06 0.61 -28.93
N THR A 182 -8.46 -0.16 -28.02
CA THR A 182 -9.03 -1.41 -27.48
C THR A 182 -9.42 -1.33 -26.01
N THR A 183 -8.99 -0.30 -25.28
CA THR A 183 -9.19 -0.20 -23.83
C THR A 183 -9.44 1.24 -23.41
N LEU A 184 -10.53 1.44 -22.69
CA LEU A 184 -10.89 2.74 -22.08
C LEU A 184 -10.95 2.62 -20.57
N GLY A 185 -10.30 3.53 -19.87
CA GLY A 185 -10.45 3.70 -18.43
C GLY A 185 -11.86 4.20 -18.07
N ASN A 186 -12.21 4.05 -16.80
CA ASN A 186 -13.49 4.48 -16.28
C ASN A 186 -13.29 5.37 -15.05
N GLU A 187 -13.55 6.67 -15.20
CA GLU A 187 -13.40 7.67 -14.13
C GLU A 187 -14.38 7.47 -12.96
N ASN A 188 -15.45 6.67 -13.15
CA ASN A 188 -16.47 6.39 -12.15
C ASN A 188 -16.18 5.09 -11.35
N LEU A 189 -15.02 4.47 -11.51
CA LEU A 189 -14.65 3.30 -10.73
C LEU A 189 -14.66 3.61 -9.24
N LYS A 190 -15.29 2.72 -8.50
CA LYS A 190 -15.28 2.72 -7.04
C LYS A 190 -14.04 1.96 -6.55
N LEU A 191 -13.72 2.14 -5.25
CA LEU A 191 -12.70 1.33 -4.63
C LEU A 191 -13.07 -0.15 -4.65
N GLU A 192 -12.11 -0.98 -4.94
CA GLU A 192 -12.23 -2.41 -4.70
C GLU A 192 -12.15 -2.68 -3.21
N LYS A 193 -13.00 -3.56 -2.71
CA LYS A 193 -13.08 -3.94 -1.31
C LYS A 193 -12.85 -5.44 -1.19
N ALA A 194 -12.06 -5.84 -0.23
CA ALA A 194 -11.89 -7.24 0.12
C ALA A 194 -12.04 -7.43 1.63
N LEU A 195 -12.72 -8.50 2.03
CA LEU A 195 -12.71 -9.01 3.39
C LEU A 195 -11.78 -10.24 3.39
N THR A 196 -10.66 -10.11 4.05
CA THR A 196 -9.71 -11.19 4.23
C THR A 196 -10.04 -11.95 5.52
N LYS A 197 -10.03 -13.27 5.44
CA LYS A 197 -10.15 -14.17 6.58
C LYS A 197 -9.08 -15.24 6.44
N GLU A 198 -8.33 -15.46 7.48
CA GLU A 198 -7.29 -16.47 7.51
C GLU A 198 -7.36 -17.23 8.83
N VAL A 199 -7.14 -18.54 8.77
CA VAL A 199 -6.91 -19.41 9.92
C VAL A 199 -5.68 -20.23 9.65
N GLY A 200 -4.80 -20.35 10.63
CA GLY A 200 -3.55 -21.07 10.43
C GLY A 200 -2.94 -21.62 11.71
N LEU A 201 -1.97 -22.51 11.51
CA LEU A 201 -1.17 -23.12 12.53
C LEU A 201 0.31 -22.76 12.33
N LYS A 202 0.99 -22.43 13.42
CA LYS A 202 2.43 -22.25 13.47
C LYS A 202 3.04 -23.24 14.45
N TYR A 203 3.92 -24.08 13.97
CA TYR A 203 4.72 -24.97 14.79
C TYR A 203 6.19 -24.51 14.80
N LEU A 204 6.73 -24.25 15.98
CA LEU A 204 8.07 -23.71 16.19
C LEU A 204 8.82 -24.65 17.15
N LYS A 205 9.89 -25.27 16.68
CA LYS A 205 10.80 -26.05 17.50
C LYS A 205 12.23 -25.74 17.06
N SER A 206 13.17 -25.68 17.98
CA SER A 206 14.55 -25.14 17.81
C SER A 206 15.13 -25.09 16.38
N ASN A 207 14.99 -26.16 15.59
CA ASN A 207 15.54 -26.28 14.23
C ASN A 207 14.46 -26.52 13.16
N PHE A 208 13.17 -26.43 13.52
CA PHE A 208 12.09 -26.72 12.58
C PHE A 208 10.94 -25.73 12.77
N ASN A 209 10.58 -25.03 11.68
CA ASN A 209 9.47 -24.09 11.62
C ASN A 209 8.49 -24.54 10.53
N LEU A 210 7.25 -24.71 10.87
CA LEU A 210 6.15 -24.99 9.94
C LEU A 210 5.04 -23.96 10.13
N SER A 211 4.56 -23.37 9.04
CA SER A 211 3.37 -22.52 9.03
C SER A 211 2.44 -23.02 7.93
N MET A 212 1.18 -23.21 8.28
CA MET A 212 0.11 -23.60 7.36
C MET A 212 -1.07 -22.67 7.59
N SER A 213 -1.67 -22.16 6.51
CA SER A 213 -2.88 -21.34 6.58
C SER A 213 -3.81 -21.58 5.41
N LEU A 214 -5.06 -21.24 5.64
CA LEU A 214 -6.15 -21.26 4.68
C LEU A 214 -6.89 -19.93 4.72
#